data_c9a544afc6ad71e2eadffe061f9d9267
#
_entry.id   c9a544afc6ad71e2eadffe061f9d9267
#
_cell.length_a   1.000
_cell.length_b   1.000
_cell.length_c   1.000
_cell.angle_alpha   90.00
_cell.angle_beta   90.00
_cell.angle_gamma   90.00
#
_symmetry.space_group_name_H-M   'P 1'
#
loop_
_entity.id
_entity.type
_entity.pdbx_description
1 polymer ?
#
loop_
_entity_poly.entity_id
_entity_poly.type
_entity_poly.pdbx_seq_one_letter_code
_entity_poly.pdbx_strand_id
1 'polypeptide(L)'
;MPADRPIVTRFAPSPTGFLHLGHAHSALAGWRRARAAGGRFLLRIEDIDPTRCRPDFTEAILEDLAWLGLDWDGKVRVQSAHLAEYRAVLDGLTARGLLYPCFCTRAEIAREIAASAGAPHLGPMGPDGPLYPGTCRRLSADERQTRVAAGGAHALRLDMGRALACVPAGLRFAEEGQGCLACDPARFGDVVLARKDIPASYHLCVTHDDALQGVTLVTRGEDLKPATDLHRLLQALMGWPAPAYAHHRLLTDKEGRRLAKRDRAATLRDLRASGVSPAEARARAGWAD
;
A
#
# COMPACT_ATOMS: atom_id res chain seq x y z
N MET A 1 -13.24 -9.61 16.24
CA MET A 1 -12.27 -8.62 16.80
C MET A 1 -12.09 -8.96 18.27
N PRO A 2 -10.87 -9.01 18.84
CA PRO A 2 -10.73 -9.03 20.30
C PRO A 2 -11.33 -7.72 20.82
N ALA A 3 -12.30 -7.83 21.73
CA ALA A 3 -13.14 -6.74 22.22
C ALA A 3 -12.40 -5.62 23.01
N ASP A 4 -11.08 -5.75 23.17
CA ASP A 4 -10.32 -4.96 24.16
C ASP A 4 -9.26 -4.01 23.58
N ARG A 5 -9.12 -3.93 22.25
CA ARG A 5 -8.15 -3.00 21.65
C ARG A 5 -8.86 -1.74 21.16
N PRO A 6 -8.35 -0.54 21.53
CA PRO A 6 -8.91 0.70 21.01
C PRO A 6 -8.84 0.71 19.48
N ILE A 7 -9.86 1.25 18.84
CA ILE A 7 -9.87 1.40 17.37
C ILE A 7 -8.87 2.50 17.00
N VAL A 8 -7.87 2.14 16.21
CA VAL A 8 -6.91 3.06 15.60
C VAL A 8 -6.99 2.85 14.10
N THR A 9 -7.49 3.85 13.39
CA THR A 9 -7.54 3.87 11.93
C THR A 9 -6.57 4.90 11.37
N ARG A 10 -6.39 4.92 10.05
CA ARG A 10 -5.57 5.95 9.39
C ARG A 10 -6.10 6.25 7.99
N PHE A 11 -5.87 7.48 7.55
CA PHE A 11 -5.87 7.86 6.14
C PHE A 11 -4.42 8.09 5.71
N ALA A 12 -4.02 7.50 4.58
CA ALA A 12 -2.61 7.45 4.18
C ALA A 12 -2.49 7.77 2.67
N PRO A 13 -2.73 9.04 2.27
CA PRO A 13 -2.64 9.43 0.87
C PRO A 13 -1.21 9.63 0.41
N SER A 14 -0.95 9.29 -0.88
CA SER A 14 0.28 9.69 -1.58
C SER A 14 0.06 11.07 -2.23
N PRO A 15 0.93 12.07 -1.99
CA PRO A 15 0.78 13.44 -2.49
C PRO A 15 1.21 13.54 -3.97
N THR A 16 0.55 12.77 -4.85
CA THR A 16 0.80 12.70 -6.30
C THR A 16 -0.22 13.49 -7.12
N GLY A 17 -1.06 14.27 -6.47
CA GLY A 17 -2.12 15.12 -7.05
C GLY A 17 -3.14 15.49 -5.99
N PHE A 18 -4.05 16.42 -6.35
CA PHE A 18 -5.14 16.86 -5.47
C PHE A 18 -6.11 15.72 -5.11
N LEU A 19 -6.74 15.83 -3.95
CA LEU A 19 -7.77 14.89 -3.52
C LEU A 19 -9.05 15.07 -4.34
N HIS A 20 -9.79 13.98 -4.49
CA HIS A 20 -11.13 13.95 -5.10
C HIS A 20 -12.12 13.22 -4.18
N LEU A 21 -13.40 13.15 -4.56
CA LEU A 21 -14.46 12.52 -3.74
C LEU A 21 -14.12 11.08 -3.31
N GLY A 22 -13.43 10.28 -4.13
CA GLY A 22 -13.01 8.94 -3.75
C GLY A 22 -12.01 8.93 -2.58
N HIS A 23 -11.11 9.93 -2.51
CA HIS A 23 -10.21 10.10 -1.38
C HIS A 23 -10.97 10.57 -0.13
N ALA A 24 -11.93 11.50 -0.29
CA ALA A 24 -12.82 11.94 0.78
C ALA A 24 -13.61 10.76 1.35
N HIS A 25 -14.15 9.89 0.49
CA HIS A 25 -14.82 8.65 0.90
C HIS A 25 -13.93 7.76 1.78
N SER A 26 -12.70 7.51 1.35
CA SER A 26 -11.75 6.69 2.10
C SER A 26 -11.34 7.33 3.44
N ALA A 27 -11.12 8.64 3.48
CA ALA A 27 -10.78 9.37 4.70
C ALA A 27 -11.96 9.30 5.71
N LEU A 28 -13.18 9.58 5.24
CA LEU A 28 -14.40 9.53 6.05
C LEU A 28 -14.68 8.12 6.57
N ALA A 29 -14.41 7.08 5.78
CA ALA A 29 -14.58 5.69 6.20
C ALA A 29 -13.75 5.34 7.44
N GLY A 30 -12.51 5.80 7.49
CA GLY A 30 -11.62 5.61 8.64
C GLY A 30 -11.97 6.53 9.80
N TRP A 31 -12.18 7.82 9.52
CA TRP A 31 -12.46 8.84 10.53
C TRP A 31 -13.74 8.51 11.32
N ARG A 32 -14.86 8.22 10.64
CA ARG A 32 -16.13 7.87 11.30
C ARG A 32 -16.00 6.64 12.18
N ARG A 33 -15.30 5.59 11.74
CA ARG A 33 -15.10 4.38 12.56
C ARG A 33 -14.30 4.68 13.82
N ALA A 34 -13.25 5.48 13.69
CA ALA A 34 -12.45 5.90 14.85
C ALA A 34 -13.29 6.73 15.83
N ARG A 35 -13.98 7.77 15.34
CA ARG A 35 -14.76 8.67 16.19
C ARG A 35 -15.96 7.97 16.84
N ALA A 36 -16.68 7.12 16.10
CA ALA A 36 -17.81 6.35 16.66
C ALA A 36 -17.40 5.37 17.76
N ALA A 37 -16.15 4.89 17.73
CA ALA A 37 -15.60 3.98 18.75
C ALA A 37 -14.83 4.70 19.86
N GLY A 38 -14.80 6.04 19.89
CA GLY A 38 -13.94 6.80 20.81
C GLY A 38 -12.45 6.51 20.61
N GLY A 39 -12.07 6.08 19.42
CA GLY A 39 -10.74 5.68 19.03
C GLY A 39 -9.93 6.81 18.37
N ARG A 40 -8.82 6.44 17.71
CA ARG A 40 -7.89 7.39 17.09
C ARG A 40 -7.94 7.27 15.56
N PHE A 41 -7.91 8.42 14.89
CA PHE A 41 -7.74 8.54 13.45
C PHE A 41 -6.40 9.21 13.14
N LEU A 42 -5.50 8.52 12.47
CA LEU A 42 -4.16 9.00 12.15
C LEU A 42 -4.09 9.49 10.70
N LEU A 43 -3.22 10.48 10.47
CA LEU A 43 -2.87 10.92 9.13
C LEU A 43 -1.40 10.55 8.83
N ARG A 44 -1.18 9.94 7.66
CA ARG A 44 0.15 9.60 7.15
C ARG A 44 0.27 10.07 5.71
N ILE A 45 1.39 10.68 5.37
CA ILE A 45 1.73 11.07 3.98
C ILE A 45 2.68 10.03 3.40
N GLU A 46 2.26 9.37 2.33
CA GLU A 46 3.03 8.30 1.66
C GLU A 46 3.78 8.87 0.46
N ASP A 47 4.90 9.54 0.73
CA ASP A 47 5.71 10.34 -0.21
C ASP A 47 7.07 9.73 -0.55
N ILE A 48 7.21 8.40 -0.45
CA ILE A 48 8.47 7.69 -0.75
C ILE A 48 8.93 7.79 -2.21
N ASP A 49 8.06 8.19 -3.14
CA ASP A 49 8.37 8.37 -4.56
C ASP A 49 8.59 9.86 -4.87
N PRO A 50 9.85 10.34 -4.84
CA PRO A 50 10.15 11.78 -5.02
C PRO A 50 9.89 12.27 -6.45
N THR A 51 9.71 11.34 -7.41
CA THR A 51 9.45 11.71 -8.81
C THR A 51 8.00 12.10 -9.05
N ARG A 52 7.07 11.64 -8.20
CA ARG A 52 5.64 11.89 -8.33
C ARG A 52 5.04 12.70 -7.20
N CYS A 53 5.66 12.64 -6.01
CA CYS A 53 5.18 13.34 -4.82
C CYS A 53 5.67 14.80 -4.81
N ARG A 54 4.78 15.72 -4.44
CA ARG A 54 5.07 17.16 -4.41
C ARG A 54 4.59 17.78 -3.10
N PRO A 55 5.37 18.72 -2.52
CA PRO A 55 4.98 19.44 -1.29
C PRO A 55 3.62 20.15 -1.41
N ASP A 56 3.36 20.82 -2.54
CA ASP A 56 2.08 21.51 -2.80
C ASP A 56 0.87 20.58 -2.64
N PHE A 57 1.02 19.29 -3.03
CA PHE A 57 -0.06 18.31 -2.87
C PHE A 57 -0.19 17.86 -1.41
N THR A 58 0.90 17.85 -0.65
CA THR A 58 0.85 17.58 0.79
C THR A 58 0.07 18.66 1.53
N GLU A 59 0.39 19.93 1.25
CA GLU A 59 -0.33 21.08 1.82
C GLU A 59 -1.81 21.04 1.45
N ALA A 60 -2.14 20.80 0.18
CA ALA A 60 -3.51 20.69 -0.29
C ALA A 60 -4.27 19.52 0.37
N ILE A 61 -3.62 18.38 0.69
CA ILE A 61 -4.22 17.27 1.43
C ILE A 61 -4.65 17.74 2.82
N LEU A 62 -3.79 18.46 3.55
CA LEU A 62 -4.10 18.97 4.89
C LEU A 62 -5.26 19.97 4.85
N GLU A 63 -5.22 20.91 3.89
CA GLU A 63 -6.30 21.88 3.70
C GLU A 63 -7.64 21.22 3.37
N ASP A 64 -7.65 20.26 2.46
CA ASP A 64 -8.85 19.57 2.02
C ASP A 64 -9.48 18.75 3.14
N LEU A 65 -8.66 18.06 3.97
CA LEU A 65 -9.14 17.32 5.14
C LEU A 65 -9.71 18.27 6.20
N ALA A 66 -9.02 19.36 6.49
CA ALA A 66 -9.51 20.39 7.42
C ALA A 66 -10.83 21.01 6.92
N TRP A 67 -10.92 21.31 5.62
CA TRP A 67 -12.16 21.82 5.01
C TRP A 67 -13.31 20.82 5.12
N LEU A 68 -13.04 19.51 4.96
CA LEU A 68 -14.06 18.47 5.16
C LEU A 68 -14.49 18.32 6.63
N GLY A 69 -13.83 19.02 7.57
CA GLY A 69 -14.08 18.90 9.01
C GLY A 69 -13.47 17.64 9.62
N LEU A 70 -12.44 17.08 8.99
CA LEU A 70 -11.72 15.91 9.50
C LEU A 70 -10.51 16.37 10.31
N ASP A 71 -10.50 16.03 11.58
CA ASP A 71 -9.37 16.16 12.48
C ASP A 71 -8.62 14.80 12.58
N TRP A 72 -7.36 14.84 12.98
CA TRP A 72 -6.56 13.64 13.20
C TRP A 72 -5.76 13.71 14.50
N ASP A 73 -5.40 12.55 15.02
CA ASP A 73 -4.75 12.42 16.32
C ASP A 73 -3.22 12.32 16.16
N GLY A 74 -2.51 13.16 16.89
CA GLY A 74 -1.06 13.17 16.94
C GLY A 74 -0.39 13.83 15.74
N LYS A 75 0.91 13.55 15.59
CA LYS A 75 1.71 14.12 14.50
C LYS A 75 1.46 13.36 13.18
N VAL A 76 1.40 14.09 12.08
CA VAL A 76 1.39 13.50 10.73
C VAL A 76 2.74 12.80 10.49
N ARG A 77 2.68 11.50 10.17
CA ARG A 77 3.86 10.77 9.75
C ARG A 77 4.09 10.98 8.26
N VAL A 78 5.27 11.45 7.89
CA VAL A 78 5.71 11.65 6.50
C VAL A 78 6.76 10.60 6.18
N GLN A 79 6.48 9.69 5.25
CA GLN A 79 7.29 8.49 5.03
C GLN A 79 8.72 8.80 4.58
N SER A 80 8.92 9.83 3.77
CA SER A 80 10.24 10.24 3.30
C SER A 80 11.20 10.63 4.43
N ALA A 81 10.69 11.07 5.58
CA ALA A 81 11.49 11.38 6.76
C ALA A 81 11.96 10.13 7.54
N HIS A 82 11.48 8.93 7.16
CA HIS A 82 11.70 7.68 7.92
C HIS A 82 12.36 6.57 7.08
N LEU A 83 13.04 6.91 6.00
CA LEU A 83 13.66 5.94 5.09
C LEU A 83 14.66 5.01 5.78
N ALA A 84 15.33 5.46 6.83
CA ALA A 84 16.26 4.65 7.62
C ALA A 84 15.56 3.47 8.33
N GLU A 85 14.31 3.66 8.79
CA GLU A 85 13.52 2.61 9.43
C GLU A 85 13.19 1.49 8.43
N TYR A 86 12.76 1.84 7.22
CA TYR A 86 12.47 0.87 6.16
C TYR A 86 13.73 0.15 5.70
N ARG A 87 14.87 0.87 5.65
CA ARG A 87 16.16 0.27 5.34
C ARG A 87 16.54 -0.79 6.37
N ALA A 88 16.39 -0.52 7.66
CA ALA A 88 16.67 -1.49 8.72
C ALA A 88 15.82 -2.77 8.58
N VAL A 89 14.54 -2.63 8.17
CA VAL A 89 13.68 -3.80 7.88
C VAL A 89 14.22 -4.59 6.70
N LEU A 90 14.61 -3.92 5.60
CA LEU A 90 15.19 -4.58 4.41
C LEU A 90 16.48 -5.29 4.75
N ASP A 91 17.37 -4.67 5.53
CA ASP A 91 18.63 -5.25 5.97
C ASP A 91 18.37 -6.49 6.84
N GLY A 92 17.41 -6.44 7.76
CA GLY A 92 17.00 -7.59 8.56
C GLY A 92 16.46 -8.76 7.72
N LEU A 93 15.63 -8.48 6.72
CA LEU A 93 15.13 -9.51 5.79
C LEU A 93 16.25 -10.06 4.91
N THR A 94 17.20 -9.23 4.49
CA THR A 94 18.37 -9.63 3.71
C THR A 94 19.28 -10.55 4.52
N ALA A 95 19.56 -10.20 5.79
CA ALA A 95 20.38 -11.03 6.69
C ALA A 95 19.76 -12.42 6.94
N ARG A 96 18.41 -12.53 6.87
CA ARG A 96 17.69 -13.81 6.95
C ARG A 96 17.66 -14.58 5.62
N GLY A 97 18.29 -14.04 4.56
CA GLY A 97 18.29 -14.66 3.23
C GLY A 97 16.93 -14.66 2.53
N LEU A 98 16.02 -13.77 2.95
CA LEU A 98 14.68 -13.66 2.38
C LEU A 98 14.61 -12.68 1.20
N LEU A 99 15.61 -11.81 1.05
CA LEU A 99 15.73 -10.91 -0.10
C LEU A 99 16.90 -11.27 -0.98
N TYR A 100 16.76 -10.97 -2.26
CA TYR A 100 17.84 -11.06 -3.23
C TYR A 100 17.84 -9.86 -4.19
N PRO A 101 19.03 -9.45 -4.71
CA PRO A 101 19.14 -8.38 -5.69
C PRO A 101 18.62 -8.83 -7.05
N CYS A 102 17.80 -8.00 -7.66
CA CYS A 102 17.26 -8.18 -9.01
C CYS A 102 17.75 -7.07 -9.94
N PHE A 103 18.54 -7.44 -10.94
CA PHE A 103 19.18 -6.52 -11.88
C PHE A 103 18.31 -6.28 -13.14
N CYS A 104 17.28 -7.09 -13.38
CA CYS A 104 16.42 -7.01 -14.55
C CYS A 104 15.75 -5.64 -14.70
N THR A 105 15.61 -5.20 -15.94
CA THR A 105 14.71 -4.11 -16.34
C THR A 105 13.30 -4.64 -16.56
N ARG A 106 12.32 -3.74 -16.61
CA ARG A 106 10.93 -4.12 -16.94
C ARG A 106 10.82 -4.75 -18.32
N ALA A 107 11.59 -4.25 -19.29
CA ALA A 107 11.60 -4.77 -20.66
C ALA A 107 12.18 -6.18 -20.73
N GLU A 108 13.24 -6.48 -19.97
CA GLU A 108 13.80 -7.83 -19.88
C GLU A 108 12.82 -8.82 -19.26
N ILE A 109 12.15 -8.43 -18.16
CA ILE A 109 11.12 -9.25 -17.55
C ILE A 109 9.99 -9.56 -18.54
N ALA A 110 9.49 -8.54 -19.25
CA ALA A 110 8.43 -8.71 -20.25
C ALA A 110 8.86 -9.65 -21.37
N ARG A 111 10.11 -9.52 -21.87
CA ARG A 111 10.67 -10.42 -22.91
C ARG A 111 10.77 -11.86 -22.43
N GLU A 112 11.22 -12.09 -21.20
CA GLU A 112 11.36 -13.44 -20.64
C GLU A 112 9.99 -14.11 -20.45
N ILE A 113 8.99 -13.35 -19.97
CA ILE A 113 7.60 -13.83 -19.85
C ILE A 113 7.06 -14.23 -21.23
N ALA A 114 7.23 -13.37 -22.23
CA ALA A 114 6.76 -13.63 -23.59
C ALA A 114 7.43 -14.87 -24.20
N ALA A 115 8.73 -15.04 -23.99
CA ALA A 115 9.48 -16.21 -24.47
C ALA A 115 9.04 -17.52 -23.78
N SER A 116 8.71 -17.47 -22.48
CA SER A 116 8.33 -18.65 -21.69
C SER A 116 6.89 -19.10 -21.95
N ALA A 117 6.00 -18.20 -22.35
CA ALA A 117 4.57 -18.49 -22.50
C ALA A 117 4.19 -19.06 -23.88
N GLY A 118 5.10 -19.09 -24.85
CA GLY A 118 4.77 -19.50 -26.23
C GLY A 118 3.72 -18.61 -26.94
N ALA A 119 3.20 -17.58 -26.23
CA ALA A 119 2.26 -16.58 -26.72
C ALA A 119 2.51 -15.25 -26.00
N PRO A 120 2.53 -14.10 -26.73
CA PRO A 120 3.01 -12.81 -26.19
C PRO A 120 2.16 -12.19 -25.07
N HIS A 121 1.03 -12.76 -24.69
CA HIS A 121 0.08 -12.13 -23.77
C HIS A 121 -0.41 -13.02 -22.61
N LEU A 122 0.16 -14.21 -22.38
CA LEU A 122 -0.40 -15.22 -21.48
C LEU A 122 0.57 -15.69 -20.37
N GLY A 123 1.51 -14.87 -19.96
CA GLY A 123 2.31 -15.17 -18.75
C GLY A 123 1.43 -15.13 -17.47
N PRO A 124 1.82 -15.86 -16.41
CA PRO A 124 1.06 -15.88 -15.17
C PRO A 124 0.94 -14.46 -14.59
N MET A 125 -0.31 -14.08 -14.28
CA MET A 125 -0.65 -12.76 -13.74
C MET A 125 -0.89 -12.85 -12.23
N GLY A 126 -0.30 -11.93 -11.48
CA GLY A 126 -0.58 -11.71 -10.08
C GLY A 126 -1.38 -10.42 -9.85
N PRO A 127 -1.72 -10.10 -8.60
CA PRO A 127 -2.48 -8.90 -8.26
C PRO A 127 -1.80 -7.58 -8.69
N ASP A 128 -0.47 -7.54 -8.71
CA ASP A 128 0.32 -6.34 -9.08
C ASP A 128 0.79 -6.37 -10.54
N GLY A 129 0.30 -7.31 -11.34
CA GLY A 129 0.68 -7.49 -12.73
C GLY A 129 1.42 -8.81 -13.01
N PRO A 130 2.19 -8.89 -14.11
CA PRO A 130 2.89 -10.12 -14.50
C PRO A 130 3.83 -10.61 -13.39
N LEU A 131 3.77 -11.91 -13.12
CA LEU A 131 4.65 -12.52 -12.12
C LEU A 131 6.10 -12.53 -12.62
N TYR A 132 7.01 -12.26 -11.69
CA TYR A 132 8.45 -12.28 -11.98
C TYR A 132 8.93 -13.71 -12.24
N PRO A 133 9.62 -14.00 -13.36
CA PRO A 133 10.01 -15.36 -13.73
C PRO A 133 11.19 -15.94 -12.94
N GLY A 134 11.75 -15.17 -12.00
CA GLY A 134 12.81 -15.65 -11.11
C GLY A 134 14.22 -15.61 -11.68
N THR A 135 14.49 -14.89 -12.77
CA THR A 135 15.80 -14.83 -13.45
C THR A 135 16.96 -14.58 -12.48
N CYS A 136 16.90 -13.49 -11.70
CA CYS A 136 17.97 -13.18 -10.74
C CYS A 136 17.91 -14.05 -9.49
N ARG A 137 16.82 -14.74 -9.19
CA ARG A 137 16.76 -15.72 -8.11
C ARG A 137 17.62 -16.94 -8.42
N ARG A 138 17.76 -17.30 -9.71
CA ARG A 138 18.59 -18.43 -10.17
C ARG A 138 20.10 -18.14 -10.19
N LEU A 139 20.53 -16.88 -10.08
CA LEU A 139 21.94 -16.54 -9.96
C LEU A 139 22.52 -17.11 -8.66
N SER A 140 23.78 -17.53 -8.69
CA SER A 140 24.53 -17.92 -7.50
C SER A 140 24.75 -16.74 -6.55
N ALA A 141 25.12 -17.02 -5.30
CA ALA A 141 25.46 -15.99 -4.34
C ALA A 141 26.63 -15.12 -4.82
N ASP A 142 27.66 -15.76 -5.38
CA ASP A 142 28.88 -15.10 -5.87
C ASP A 142 28.59 -14.19 -7.07
N GLU A 143 27.74 -14.65 -8.02
CA GLU A 143 27.32 -13.82 -9.16
C GLU A 143 26.55 -12.57 -8.70
N ARG A 144 25.64 -12.74 -7.72
CA ARG A 144 24.90 -11.59 -7.15
C ARG A 144 25.85 -10.62 -6.47
N GLN A 145 26.76 -11.15 -5.64
CA GLN A 145 27.74 -10.33 -4.92
C GLN A 145 28.67 -9.58 -5.87
N THR A 146 29.18 -10.26 -6.90
CA THR A 146 30.02 -9.65 -7.94
C THR A 146 29.30 -8.49 -8.63
N ARG A 147 28.03 -8.68 -9.03
CA ARG A 147 27.25 -7.63 -9.67
C ARG A 147 26.94 -6.46 -8.75
N VAL A 148 26.66 -6.72 -7.47
CA VAL A 148 26.44 -5.67 -6.47
C VAL A 148 27.75 -4.91 -6.23
N ALA A 149 28.88 -5.60 -6.06
CA ALA A 149 30.19 -4.99 -5.86
C ALA A 149 30.65 -4.15 -7.06
N ALA A 150 30.26 -4.53 -8.28
CA ALA A 150 30.46 -3.75 -9.50
C ALA A 150 29.55 -2.51 -9.62
N GLY A 151 28.76 -2.18 -8.59
CA GLY A 151 27.86 -1.03 -8.58
C GLY A 151 26.59 -1.23 -9.42
N GLY A 152 26.23 -2.47 -9.76
CA GLY A 152 25.03 -2.77 -10.55
C GLY A 152 23.75 -2.29 -9.84
N ALA A 153 23.01 -1.37 -10.47
CA ALA A 153 21.72 -0.91 -9.95
C ALA A 153 20.71 -2.08 -9.87
N HIS A 154 20.17 -2.33 -8.69
CA HIS A 154 19.30 -3.47 -8.44
C HIS A 154 18.10 -3.12 -7.56
N ALA A 155 17.02 -3.86 -7.74
CA ALA A 155 15.88 -3.89 -6.82
C ALA A 155 16.12 -5.01 -5.80
N LEU A 156 15.48 -4.92 -4.62
CA LEU A 156 15.42 -6.04 -3.68
C LEU A 156 14.07 -6.75 -3.84
N ARG A 157 14.11 -8.04 -4.14
CA ARG A 157 12.90 -8.87 -4.21
C ARG A 157 12.82 -9.84 -3.05
N LEU A 158 11.59 -10.01 -2.55
CA LEU A 158 11.28 -11.08 -1.59
C LEU A 158 11.26 -12.42 -2.35
N ASP A 159 12.08 -13.38 -1.88
CA ASP A 159 11.94 -14.78 -2.30
C ASP A 159 10.67 -15.35 -1.66
N MET A 160 9.61 -15.42 -2.45
CA MET A 160 8.29 -15.83 -1.95
C MET A 160 8.30 -17.24 -1.38
N GLY A 161 9.04 -18.15 -2.00
CA GLY A 161 9.14 -19.54 -1.51
C GLY A 161 9.79 -19.62 -0.13
N ARG A 162 10.92 -18.92 0.05
CA ARG A 162 11.59 -18.86 1.36
C ARG A 162 10.77 -18.12 2.40
N ALA A 163 10.12 -17.04 2.02
CA ALA A 163 9.26 -16.26 2.92
C ALA A 163 8.10 -17.10 3.47
N LEU A 164 7.43 -17.86 2.60
CA LEU A 164 6.34 -18.76 3.00
C LEU A 164 6.81 -19.90 3.91
N ALA A 165 8.02 -20.41 3.70
CA ALA A 165 8.60 -21.45 4.56
C ALA A 165 8.96 -20.94 5.98
N CYS A 166 9.04 -19.61 6.18
CA CYS A 166 9.38 -18.98 7.47
C CYS A 166 8.16 -18.57 8.30
N VAL A 167 6.95 -18.79 7.83
CA VAL A 167 5.71 -18.40 8.52
C VAL A 167 4.76 -19.60 8.67
N PRO A 168 3.85 -19.57 9.64
CA PRO A 168 2.83 -20.61 9.76
C PRO A 168 1.99 -20.72 8.48
N ALA A 169 1.66 -21.95 8.08
CA ALA A 169 0.74 -22.18 6.99
C ALA A 169 -0.67 -21.65 7.33
N GLY A 170 -1.43 -21.29 6.28
CA GLY A 170 -2.82 -20.88 6.45
C GLY A 170 -2.97 -19.49 7.09
N LEU A 171 -2.14 -18.53 6.71
CA LEU A 171 -2.31 -17.13 7.12
C LEU A 171 -3.74 -16.65 6.86
N ARG A 172 -4.25 -15.87 7.78
CA ARG A 172 -5.61 -15.30 7.72
C ARG A 172 -5.62 -13.85 8.16
N PHE A 173 -6.66 -13.12 7.78
CA PHE A 173 -6.96 -11.77 8.26
C PHE A 173 -8.44 -11.62 8.61
N ALA A 174 -8.75 -10.76 9.56
CA ALA A 174 -10.12 -10.41 9.90
C ALA A 174 -10.62 -9.31 8.96
N GLU A 175 -11.75 -9.55 8.29
CA GLU A 175 -12.44 -8.58 7.44
C GLU A 175 -13.77 -8.21 8.07
N GLU A 176 -14.04 -6.91 8.24
CA GLU A 176 -15.29 -6.41 8.79
C GLU A 176 -16.49 -6.92 7.97
N GLY A 177 -17.48 -7.50 8.64
CA GLY A 177 -18.67 -8.06 8.00
C GLY A 177 -18.47 -9.38 7.23
N GLN A 178 -17.24 -9.87 7.08
CA GLN A 178 -16.95 -11.12 6.36
C GLN A 178 -16.23 -12.18 7.23
N GLY A 179 -15.87 -11.81 8.45
CA GLY A 179 -15.19 -12.73 9.37
C GLY A 179 -13.71 -12.92 9.05
N CYS A 180 -13.21 -14.11 9.22
CA CYS A 180 -11.79 -14.44 9.08
C CYS A 180 -11.53 -15.10 7.71
N LEU A 181 -10.84 -14.37 6.81
CA LEU A 181 -10.56 -14.79 5.44
C LEU A 181 -9.15 -15.40 5.32
N ALA A 182 -8.99 -16.36 4.42
CA ALA A 182 -7.69 -16.95 4.11
C ALA A 182 -6.86 -16.02 3.22
N CYS A 183 -5.53 -16.04 3.41
CA CYS A 183 -4.57 -15.34 2.57
C CYS A 183 -3.91 -16.30 1.58
N ASP A 184 -3.64 -15.80 0.37
CA ASP A 184 -2.80 -16.47 -0.62
C ASP A 184 -1.67 -15.51 -1.08
N PRO A 185 -0.61 -15.33 -0.29
CA PRO A 185 0.52 -14.49 -0.68
C PRO A 185 1.30 -15.04 -1.88
N ALA A 186 1.25 -16.36 -2.12
CA ALA A 186 1.99 -17.02 -3.21
C ALA A 186 1.63 -16.44 -4.59
N ARG A 187 0.40 -15.97 -4.76
CA ARG A 187 -0.10 -15.39 -6.02
C ARG A 187 0.60 -14.10 -6.44
N PHE A 188 1.40 -13.49 -5.54
CA PHE A 188 2.21 -12.31 -5.87
C PHE A 188 3.55 -12.67 -6.52
N GLY A 189 4.01 -13.91 -6.37
CA GLY A 189 5.38 -14.29 -6.74
C GLY A 189 6.43 -13.47 -5.98
N ASP A 190 7.62 -13.33 -6.56
CA ASP A 190 8.72 -12.59 -5.93
C ASP A 190 8.53 -11.07 -6.09
N VAL A 191 7.94 -10.44 -5.09
CA VAL A 191 7.62 -9.00 -5.10
C VAL A 191 8.84 -8.12 -4.83
N VAL A 192 8.82 -6.90 -5.34
CA VAL A 192 9.82 -5.88 -5.07
C VAL A 192 9.52 -5.19 -3.73
N LEU A 193 10.46 -5.25 -2.79
CA LEU A 193 10.37 -4.52 -1.52
C LEU A 193 11.24 -3.25 -1.49
N ALA A 194 12.27 -3.15 -2.36
CA ALA A 194 12.98 -1.90 -2.64
C ALA A 194 13.25 -1.81 -4.14
N ARG A 195 13.01 -0.64 -4.72
CA ARG A 195 13.26 -0.37 -6.14
C ARG A 195 14.68 0.15 -6.34
N LYS A 196 15.12 0.22 -7.60
CA LYS A 196 16.44 0.79 -7.96
C LYS A 196 16.54 2.29 -7.65
N ASP A 197 15.42 2.97 -7.76
CA ASP A 197 15.23 4.43 -7.71
C ASP A 197 14.49 4.89 -6.45
N ILE A 198 13.79 3.99 -5.76
CA ILE A 198 13.00 4.27 -4.55
C ILE A 198 13.42 3.27 -3.47
N PRO A 199 13.85 3.76 -2.29
CA PRO A 199 14.51 2.92 -1.29
C PRO A 199 13.61 1.88 -0.62
N ALA A 200 12.29 1.99 -0.75
CA ALA A 200 11.33 1.03 -0.20
C ALA A 200 10.07 0.95 -1.08
N SER A 201 9.30 -0.12 -0.96
CA SER A 201 8.03 -0.27 -1.66
C SER A 201 6.85 0.16 -0.80
N TYR A 202 5.72 0.49 -1.45
CA TYR A 202 4.44 0.72 -0.78
C TYR A 202 4.11 -0.39 0.23
N HIS A 203 4.19 -1.66 -0.19
CA HIS A 203 3.84 -2.79 0.67
C HIS A 203 4.66 -2.84 1.96
N LEU A 204 5.96 -2.58 1.88
CA LEU A 204 6.82 -2.56 3.06
C LEU A 204 6.48 -1.38 3.96
N CYS A 205 6.42 -0.17 3.39
CA CYS A 205 6.22 1.05 4.18
C CYS A 205 4.87 1.07 4.89
N VAL A 206 3.77 0.75 4.18
CA VAL A 206 2.44 0.77 4.80
C VAL A 206 2.30 -0.27 5.91
N THR A 207 2.88 -1.46 5.71
CA THR A 207 2.78 -2.54 6.71
C THR A 207 3.62 -2.24 7.95
N HIS A 208 4.83 -1.71 7.76
CA HIS A 208 5.70 -1.26 8.84
C HIS A 208 5.04 -0.14 9.65
N ASP A 209 4.55 0.89 8.97
CA ASP A 209 3.97 2.05 9.64
C ASP A 209 2.66 1.75 10.34
N ASP A 210 1.83 0.89 9.78
CA ASP A 210 0.59 0.44 10.44
C ASP A 210 0.93 -0.28 11.76
N ALA A 211 1.98 -1.10 11.79
CA ALA A 211 2.45 -1.76 13.02
C ALA A 211 3.04 -0.75 14.02
N LEU A 212 3.92 0.14 13.56
CA LEU A 212 4.58 1.14 14.39
C LEU A 212 3.59 2.13 15.03
N GLN A 213 2.59 2.58 14.26
CA GLN A 213 1.57 3.52 14.73
C GLN A 213 0.44 2.85 15.52
N GLY A 214 0.47 1.52 15.67
CA GLY A 214 -0.52 0.76 16.42
C GLY A 214 -1.90 0.75 15.75
N VAL A 215 -1.95 0.77 14.41
CA VAL A 215 -3.20 0.68 13.65
C VAL A 215 -3.86 -0.67 13.93
N THR A 216 -5.12 -0.63 14.38
CA THR A 216 -5.90 -1.84 14.70
C THR A 216 -6.96 -2.15 13.66
N LEU A 217 -7.36 -1.15 12.85
CA LEU A 217 -8.31 -1.32 11.75
C LEU A 217 -7.83 -0.56 10.51
N VAL A 218 -7.50 -1.29 9.46
CA VAL A 218 -7.14 -0.73 8.15
C VAL A 218 -8.39 -0.52 7.31
N THR A 219 -8.71 0.75 7.03
CA THR A 219 -9.78 1.13 6.09
C THR A 219 -9.16 1.55 4.76
N ARG A 220 -9.65 1.00 3.65
CA ARG A 220 -9.20 1.34 2.28
C ARG A 220 -10.15 0.79 1.22
N GLY A 221 -9.96 1.19 -0.03
CA GLY A 221 -10.75 0.69 -1.16
C GLY A 221 -10.58 -0.81 -1.39
N GLU A 222 -11.63 -1.46 -1.87
CA GLU A 222 -11.64 -2.90 -2.17
C GLU A 222 -10.65 -3.31 -3.27
N ASP A 223 -10.21 -2.38 -4.11
CA ASP A 223 -9.15 -2.59 -5.09
C ASP A 223 -7.80 -2.95 -4.47
N LEU A 224 -7.59 -2.58 -3.20
CA LEU A 224 -6.41 -2.95 -2.42
C LEU A 224 -6.60 -4.23 -1.59
N LYS A 225 -7.78 -4.85 -1.62
CA LYS A 225 -8.04 -6.09 -0.86
C LYS A 225 -7.04 -7.21 -1.18
N PRO A 226 -6.66 -7.44 -2.45
CA PRO A 226 -5.62 -8.42 -2.78
C PRO A 226 -4.29 -8.19 -2.06
N ALA A 227 -3.87 -6.92 -1.87
CA ALA A 227 -2.61 -6.61 -1.21
C ALA A 227 -2.57 -7.03 0.28
N THR A 228 -3.74 -7.32 0.88
CA THR A 228 -3.82 -7.81 2.27
C THR A 228 -3.05 -9.11 2.46
N ASP A 229 -3.05 -9.99 1.47
CA ASP A 229 -2.34 -11.28 1.55
C ASP A 229 -0.84 -11.06 1.74
N LEU A 230 -0.26 -10.15 0.94
CA LEU A 230 1.16 -9.80 1.04
C LEU A 230 1.48 -9.07 2.35
N HIS A 231 0.60 -8.14 2.78
CA HIS A 231 0.78 -7.44 4.05
C HIS A 231 0.73 -8.41 5.24
N ARG A 232 -0.18 -9.40 5.22
CA ARG A 232 -0.22 -10.46 6.24
C ARG A 232 1.04 -11.30 6.28
N LEU A 233 1.62 -11.62 5.12
CA LEU A 233 2.92 -12.30 5.05
C LEU A 233 4.03 -11.44 5.70
N LEU A 234 4.13 -10.16 5.33
CA LEU A 234 5.13 -9.25 5.91
C LEU A 234 4.96 -9.11 7.43
N GLN A 235 3.73 -8.97 7.92
CA GLN A 235 3.43 -8.93 9.35
C GLN A 235 3.90 -10.20 10.06
N ALA A 236 3.62 -11.37 9.49
CA ALA A 236 4.04 -12.65 10.06
C ALA A 236 5.57 -12.82 10.06
N LEU A 237 6.25 -12.44 8.97
CA LEU A 237 7.72 -12.49 8.86
C LEU A 237 8.43 -11.61 9.88
N MET A 238 7.83 -10.46 10.19
CA MET A 238 8.41 -9.46 11.09
C MET A 238 7.88 -9.56 12.54
N GLY A 239 6.93 -10.46 12.81
CA GLY A 239 6.29 -10.55 14.12
C GLY A 239 5.43 -9.33 14.45
N TRP A 240 4.98 -8.56 13.45
CA TRP A 240 4.14 -7.39 13.66
C TRP A 240 2.69 -7.76 13.93
N PRO A 241 1.98 -6.96 14.77
CA PRO A 241 0.56 -7.17 15.00
C PRO A 241 -0.23 -7.09 13.68
N ALA A 242 -1.18 -8.00 13.52
CA ALA A 242 -2.09 -7.95 12.39
C ALA A 242 -3.31 -7.08 12.75
N PRO A 243 -3.61 -6.02 12.00
CA PRO A 243 -4.86 -5.29 12.13
C PRO A 243 -6.03 -6.09 11.55
N ALA A 244 -7.25 -5.69 11.89
CA ALA A 244 -8.42 -6.02 11.10
C ALA A 244 -8.50 -5.12 9.87
N TYR A 245 -9.32 -5.50 8.89
CA TYR A 245 -9.51 -4.77 7.65
C TYR A 245 -10.99 -4.46 7.42
N ALA A 246 -11.24 -3.32 6.81
CA ALA A 246 -12.58 -2.89 6.35
C ALA A 246 -12.44 -2.29 4.95
N HIS A 247 -12.57 -3.14 3.95
CA HIS A 247 -12.51 -2.72 2.56
C HIS A 247 -13.86 -2.14 2.14
N HIS A 248 -13.87 -0.87 1.77
CA HIS A 248 -15.07 -0.19 1.28
C HIS A 248 -15.15 -0.24 -0.25
N ARG A 249 -16.36 -0.18 -0.79
CA ARG A 249 -16.61 -0.05 -2.23
C ARG A 249 -15.97 1.22 -2.76
N LEU A 250 -15.55 1.17 -4.02
CA LEU A 250 -15.07 2.37 -4.70
C LEU A 250 -16.24 3.23 -5.13
N LEU A 251 -16.08 4.54 -5.04
CA LEU A 251 -17.06 5.45 -5.65
C LEU A 251 -16.97 5.36 -7.16
N THR A 252 -18.13 5.22 -7.81
CA THR A 252 -18.28 5.17 -9.26
C THR A 252 -19.07 6.38 -9.74
N ASP A 253 -18.91 6.73 -11.00
CA ASP A 253 -19.79 7.68 -11.69
C ASP A 253 -21.17 7.02 -12.00
N LYS A 254 -22.03 7.77 -12.66
CA LYS A 254 -23.38 7.30 -13.03
C LYS A 254 -23.34 6.13 -14.03
N GLU A 255 -22.24 6.00 -14.75
CA GLU A 255 -21.97 4.92 -15.71
C GLU A 255 -21.27 3.71 -15.08
N GLY A 256 -21.08 3.70 -13.74
CA GLY A 256 -20.43 2.61 -13.01
C GLY A 256 -18.91 2.59 -13.12
N ARG A 257 -18.26 3.60 -13.71
CA ARG A 257 -16.81 3.68 -13.84
C ARG A 257 -16.23 4.30 -12.56
N ARG A 258 -15.08 3.78 -12.13
CA ARG A 258 -14.36 4.30 -10.96
C ARG A 258 -14.04 5.78 -11.14
N LEU A 259 -14.33 6.59 -10.12
CA LEU A 259 -13.86 7.98 -10.05
C LEU A 259 -12.33 7.97 -9.92
N ALA A 260 -11.63 8.19 -11.01
CA ALA A 260 -10.17 8.19 -11.06
C ALA A 260 -9.65 9.55 -11.54
N LYS A 261 -8.40 9.87 -11.18
CA LYS A 261 -7.71 11.11 -11.61
C LYS A 261 -7.66 11.28 -13.15
N ARG A 262 -7.78 10.19 -13.93
CA ARG A 262 -7.77 10.21 -15.40
C ARG A 262 -9.06 10.74 -16.02
N ASP A 263 -10.18 10.70 -15.28
CA ASP A 263 -11.52 10.97 -15.81
C ASP A 263 -11.99 12.41 -15.52
N ARG A 264 -11.08 13.36 -15.27
CA ARG A 264 -11.37 14.77 -14.92
C ARG A 264 -12.37 14.91 -13.77
N ALA A 265 -12.37 13.96 -12.81
CA ALA A 265 -13.17 14.10 -11.62
C ALA A 265 -12.75 15.40 -10.90
N ALA A 266 -13.74 16.27 -10.61
CA ALA A 266 -13.48 17.50 -9.88
C ALA A 266 -12.74 17.21 -8.58
N THR A 267 -11.66 17.95 -8.33
CA THR A 267 -10.92 17.82 -7.09
C THR A 267 -11.69 18.45 -5.92
N LEU A 268 -11.35 18.10 -4.69
CA LEU A 268 -11.96 18.75 -3.52
C LEU A 268 -11.69 20.26 -3.53
N ARG A 269 -10.52 20.67 -3.99
CA ARG A 269 -10.16 22.07 -4.19
C ARG A 269 -11.08 22.76 -5.19
N ASP A 270 -11.40 22.12 -6.32
CA ASP A 270 -12.33 22.68 -7.33
C ASP A 270 -13.75 22.80 -6.77
N LEU A 271 -14.21 21.79 -6.02
CA LEU A 271 -15.51 21.82 -5.34
C LEU A 271 -15.58 22.99 -4.34
N ARG A 272 -14.54 23.16 -3.53
CA ARG A 272 -14.43 24.28 -2.59
C ARG A 272 -14.47 25.63 -3.31
N ALA A 273 -13.70 25.77 -4.39
CA ALA A 273 -13.64 27.00 -5.20
C ALA A 273 -14.98 27.32 -5.88
N SER A 274 -15.79 26.30 -6.22
CA SER A 274 -17.13 26.47 -6.79
C SER A 274 -18.23 26.70 -5.74
N GLY A 275 -17.88 26.88 -4.47
CA GLY A 275 -18.83 27.18 -3.39
C GLY A 275 -19.59 25.96 -2.80
N VAL A 276 -19.15 24.75 -3.13
CA VAL A 276 -19.70 23.52 -2.50
C VAL A 276 -19.36 23.53 -1.01
N SER A 277 -20.34 23.30 -0.17
CA SER A 277 -20.14 23.23 1.28
C SER A 277 -19.46 21.90 1.71
N PRO A 278 -18.75 21.88 2.86
CA PRO A 278 -18.21 20.65 3.40
C PRO A 278 -19.23 19.53 3.60
N ALA A 279 -20.43 19.86 4.08
CA ALA A 279 -21.52 18.89 4.27
C ALA A 279 -21.97 18.28 2.95
N GLU A 280 -22.12 19.10 1.91
CA GLU A 280 -22.48 18.63 0.58
C GLU A 280 -21.36 17.76 -0.04
N ALA A 281 -20.09 18.13 0.15
CA ALA A 281 -18.96 17.32 -0.30
C ALA A 281 -18.92 15.95 0.40
N ARG A 282 -19.19 15.89 1.71
CA ARG A 282 -19.33 14.62 2.45
C ARG A 282 -20.50 13.79 1.91
N ALA A 283 -21.64 14.40 1.67
CA ALA A 283 -22.80 13.71 1.09
C ALA A 283 -22.50 13.14 -0.30
N ARG A 284 -21.84 13.92 -1.18
CA ARG A 284 -21.38 13.46 -2.51
C ARG A 284 -20.34 12.36 -2.40
N ALA A 285 -19.54 12.34 -1.35
CA ALA A 285 -18.62 11.25 -1.04
C ALA A 285 -19.32 10.02 -0.41
N GLY A 286 -20.66 9.99 -0.34
CA GLY A 286 -21.43 8.86 0.18
C GLY A 286 -21.57 8.85 1.71
N TRP A 287 -21.35 9.99 2.38
CA TRP A 287 -21.40 10.12 3.83
C TRP A 287 -22.24 11.35 4.22
N ALA A 288 -23.55 11.23 4.06
CA ALA A 288 -24.46 12.22 4.64
C ALA A 288 -24.41 12.18 6.17
N ASP A 289 -24.58 13.35 6.80
CA ASP A 289 -24.64 13.49 8.27
C ASP A 289 -25.94 12.95 8.82
#